data_2a2bacb6f3336ada0462450fd41be669
#
_entry.id   2a2bacb6f3336ada0462450fd41be669
#
_cell.length_a   1.000
_cell.length_b   1.000
_cell.length_c   1.000
_cell.angle_alpha   90.00
_cell.angle_beta   90.00
_cell.angle_gamma   90.00
#
_symmetry.space_group_name_H-M   'P 1'
#
loop_
_entity.id
_entity.type
_entity.pdbx_description
1 polymer ?
#
loop_
_entity_poly.entity_id
_entity_poly.type
_entity_poly.pdbx_seq_one_letter_code
_entity_poly.pdbx_strand_id
1 'polypeptide(L)'
;MKVKYLIIGAGITGLTFANYVDDYLIIEKENEVGGYCRTIKRNGFIWDFAGHFFHFKTKEFKEMFYNSIDKNQIIKQDKCTKILYNKNLIDYPFQMNIHQLEKQDFIDCLYDLFNKEEKEDYDNFLDMLYGKFGKSITQMFLKPYNEKLYAIDLRKLDKNAMGRFFPYANKEQIINNMKESKDKSYNNTFSYPKGGAEVFINILYNNLDKNKVKLGTKLTQINEKEKFIITNKGEKIYFDYLINTSPLNRFLGFFEEKQIKELKEELSYNKVLVFNLGFDSKSKYTKEHWIYIPEKKYNYYRIGFYDNILNQDKLSMYIEIGFDKNAQIDVENQLQQTLNNLKEQKIIDDNMKLEDYMSIIMDPAYVHINENTDSKIHKVMKEMNQKGIYSIGRYGAWTYCSMEDCMVEAKKLSEKI
;
A
#
# COMPACT_ATOMS: atom_id res chain seq x y z
N MET A 1 5.86 5.11 -34.60
CA MET A 1 6.98 4.20 -34.26
C MET A 1 6.43 2.83 -33.89
N LYS A 2 7.25 1.76 -33.93
CA LYS A 2 6.85 0.40 -33.47
C LYS A 2 7.87 -0.09 -32.45
N VAL A 3 7.40 -0.76 -31.39
CA VAL A 3 8.23 -1.41 -30.36
C VAL A 3 7.68 -2.79 -30.06
N LYS A 4 8.50 -3.70 -29.56
CA LYS A 4 8.04 -5.04 -29.13
C LYS A 4 7.19 -4.89 -27.86
N TYR A 5 7.70 -4.21 -26.84
CA TYR A 5 7.02 -4.03 -25.56
C TYR A 5 6.70 -2.55 -25.30
N LEU A 6 5.43 -2.22 -25.27
CA LEU A 6 4.96 -0.90 -24.83
C LEU A 6 4.47 -1.00 -23.40
N ILE A 7 5.11 -0.24 -22.49
CA ILE A 7 4.84 -0.29 -21.05
C ILE A 7 4.13 1.00 -20.63
N ILE A 8 2.97 0.86 -20.00
CA ILE A 8 2.18 1.96 -19.47
C ILE A 8 2.44 2.09 -17.97
N GLY A 9 3.17 3.16 -17.59
CA GLY A 9 3.54 3.49 -16.23
C GLY A 9 5.00 3.18 -15.89
N ALA A 10 5.68 4.18 -15.31
CA ALA A 10 7.07 4.09 -14.83
C ALA A 10 7.14 3.92 -13.29
N GLY A 11 6.19 3.20 -12.69
CA GLY A 11 6.28 2.74 -11.32
C GLY A 11 7.20 1.53 -11.19
N ILE A 12 7.36 1.00 -9.95
CA ILE A 12 8.25 -0.13 -9.66
C ILE A 12 8.01 -1.33 -10.59
N THR A 13 6.75 -1.64 -10.93
CA THR A 13 6.38 -2.75 -11.81
C THR A 13 6.88 -2.55 -13.23
N GLY A 14 6.59 -1.38 -13.83
CA GLY A 14 6.98 -1.07 -15.22
C GLY A 14 8.49 -0.94 -15.37
N LEU A 15 9.16 -0.28 -14.43
CA LEU A 15 10.62 -0.19 -14.41
C LEU A 15 11.27 -1.57 -14.26
N THR A 16 10.73 -2.43 -13.39
CA THR A 16 11.24 -3.81 -13.25
C THR A 16 11.07 -4.60 -14.53
N PHE A 17 9.88 -4.57 -15.16
CA PHE A 17 9.66 -5.28 -16.43
C PHE A 17 10.68 -4.85 -17.50
N ALA A 18 10.89 -3.53 -17.63
CA ALA A 18 11.82 -2.98 -18.61
C ALA A 18 13.28 -3.40 -18.38
N ASN A 19 13.69 -3.70 -17.12
CA ASN A 19 15.03 -4.20 -16.81
C ASN A 19 15.30 -5.63 -17.31
N TYR A 20 14.27 -6.36 -17.76
CA TYR A 20 14.39 -7.74 -18.23
C TYR A 20 14.07 -7.91 -19.73
N VAL A 21 13.90 -6.81 -20.47
CA VAL A 21 13.61 -6.84 -21.91
C VAL A 21 14.40 -5.76 -22.66
N ASP A 22 14.69 -5.98 -23.95
CA ASP A 22 15.56 -5.07 -24.74
C ASP A 22 14.78 -4.07 -25.59
N ASP A 23 13.75 -4.52 -26.33
CA ASP A 23 12.97 -3.67 -27.25
C ASP A 23 11.70 -3.18 -26.58
N TYR A 24 11.84 -2.14 -25.76
CA TYR A 24 10.73 -1.54 -24.99
C TYR A 24 10.61 -0.03 -25.18
N LEU A 25 9.45 0.49 -24.87
CA LEU A 25 9.19 1.90 -24.62
C LEU A 25 8.28 2.04 -23.40
N ILE A 26 8.67 2.87 -22.44
CA ILE A 26 7.81 3.24 -21.31
C ILE A 26 7.16 4.59 -21.61
N ILE A 27 5.86 4.71 -21.38
CA ILE A 27 5.18 6.00 -21.28
C ILE A 27 4.69 6.20 -19.85
N GLU A 28 4.97 7.39 -19.29
CA GLU A 28 4.56 7.80 -17.94
C GLU A 28 3.86 9.15 -17.99
N LYS A 29 2.68 9.25 -17.38
CA LYS A 29 1.86 10.46 -17.38
C LYS A 29 2.47 11.61 -16.58
N GLU A 30 3.22 11.27 -15.52
CA GLU A 30 3.91 12.24 -14.68
C GLU A 30 5.26 12.65 -15.31
N ASN A 31 5.84 13.74 -14.78
CA ASN A 31 7.17 14.19 -15.20
C ASN A 31 8.31 13.48 -14.46
N GLU A 32 7.99 12.50 -13.63
CA GLU A 32 8.90 11.74 -12.78
C GLU A 32 8.53 10.27 -12.77
N VAL A 33 9.54 9.40 -12.61
CA VAL A 33 9.35 7.96 -12.41
C VAL A 33 9.01 7.62 -10.96
N GLY A 34 8.60 6.39 -10.69
CA GLY A 34 8.45 5.84 -9.34
C GLY A 34 7.02 5.64 -8.87
N GLY A 35 6.03 6.27 -9.50
CA GLY A 35 4.64 6.16 -9.08
C GLY A 35 4.45 6.58 -7.61
N TYR A 36 3.87 5.71 -6.77
CA TYR A 36 3.73 6.01 -5.33
C TYR A 36 4.99 5.70 -4.51
N CYS A 37 6.05 5.13 -5.09
CA CYS A 37 7.32 4.89 -4.39
C CYS A 37 8.30 6.09 -4.50
N ARG A 38 7.79 7.29 -4.76
CA ARG A 38 8.57 8.54 -4.79
C ARG A 38 8.85 9.06 -3.40
N THR A 39 9.92 9.85 -3.29
CA THR A 39 10.34 10.52 -2.05
C THR A 39 10.45 12.01 -2.29
N ILE A 40 9.96 12.81 -1.38
CA ILE A 40 10.10 14.27 -1.36
C ILE A 40 11.15 14.66 -0.32
N LYS A 41 12.08 15.50 -0.73
CA LYS A 41 13.12 16.08 0.16
C LYS A 41 12.92 17.58 0.21
N ARG A 42 12.50 18.08 1.38
CA ARG A 42 12.16 19.49 1.56
C ARG A 42 12.42 19.94 2.99
N ASN A 43 13.04 21.10 3.14
CA ASN A 43 13.31 21.74 4.44
C ASN A 43 13.97 20.81 5.49
N GLY A 44 14.85 19.90 5.03
CA GLY A 44 15.55 18.92 5.87
C GLY A 44 14.76 17.65 6.17
N PHE A 45 13.49 17.57 5.74
CA PHE A 45 12.65 16.38 5.85
C PHE A 45 12.77 15.49 4.62
N ILE A 46 12.64 14.18 4.84
CA ILE A 46 12.60 13.14 3.81
C ILE A 46 11.30 12.38 3.99
N TRP A 47 10.41 12.47 3.00
CA TRP A 47 9.06 11.93 3.04
C TRP A 47 8.77 11.09 1.82
N ASP A 48 8.40 9.84 2.01
CA ASP A 48 7.77 9.05 0.95
C ASP A 48 6.29 9.45 0.80
N PHE A 49 5.67 9.08 -0.31
CA PHE A 49 4.23 9.31 -0.53
C PHE A 49 3.35 8.58 0.48
N ALA A 50 3.84 7.45 1.02
CA ALA A 50 3.33 6.71 2.15
C ALA A 50 4.46 5.85 2.71
N GLY A 51 4.26 5.11 3.79
CA GLY A 51 5.30 4.23 4.36
C GLY A 51 5.65 3.09 3.40
N HIS A 52 6.76 3.20 2.69
CA HIS A 52 7.29 2.21 1.75
C HIS A 52 8.58 1.60 2.28
N PHE A 53 8.48 0.48 2.99
CA PHE A 53 9.61 -0.23 3.59
C PHE A 53 9.88 -1.53 2.83
N PHE A 54 11.16 -1.87 2.65
CA PHE A 54 11.56 -3.03 1.86
C PHE A 54 11.68 -4.29 2.72
N HIS A 55 10.98 -5.34 2.28
CA HIS A 55 10.98 -6.66 2.87
C HIS A 55 11.24 -7.67 1.74
N PHE A 56 12.49 -8.11 1.59
CA PHE A 56 12.87 -9.01 0.52
C PHE A 56 12.81 -10.48 0.96
N LYS A 57 12.14 -11.30 0.16
CA LYS A 57 12.14 -12.76 0.23
C LYS A 57 12.94 -13.37 -0.93
N THR A 58 12.91 -12.72 -2.09
CA THR A 58 13.60 -13.13 -3.29
C THR A 58 15.07 -12.72 -3.20
N LYS A 59 15.97 -13.72 -3.31
CA LYS A 59 17.42 -13.48 -3.18
C LYS A 59 17.93 -12.45 -4.18
N GLU A 60 17.52 -12.55 -5.44
CA GLU A 60 17.93 -11.65 -6.52
C GLU A 60 17.61 -10.18 -6.24
N PHE A 61 16.35 -9.86 -5.86
CA PHE A 61 15.96 -8.48 -5.58
C PHE A 61 16.62 -7.94 -4.30
N LYS A 62 16.83 -8.82 -3.32
CA LYS A 62 17.61 -8.50 -2.14
C LYS A 62 19.05 -8.14 -2.50
N GLU A 63 19.71 -8.96 -3.32
CA GLU A 63 21.07 -8.72 -3.79
C GLU A 63 21.14 -7.43 -4.65
N MET A 64 20.18 -7.23 -5.55
CA MET A 64 20.09 -5.99 -6.33
C MET A 64 20.04 -4.77 -5.42
N PHE A 65 19.18 -4.77 -4.40
CA PHE A 65 19.07 -3.67 -3.44
C PHE A 65 20.39 -3.42 -2.69
N TYR A 66 20.95 -4.47 -2.07
CA TYR A 66 22.13 -4.31 -1.21
C TYR A 66 23.43 -4.09 -1.96
N ASN A 67 23.54 -4.53 -3.21
CA ASN A 67 24.75 -4.33 -4.02
C ASN A 67 24.74 -2.97 -4.74
N SER A 68 23.58 -2.37 -4.93
CA SER A 68 23.43 -1.09 -5.64
C SER A 68 23.40 0.13 -4.72
N ILE A 69 23.33 -0.06 -3.41
CA ILE A 69 23.30 1.01 -2.41
C ILE A 69 24.48 0.83 -1.45
N ASP A 70 25.20 1.91 -1.18
CA ASP A 70 26.26 1.89 -0.16
C ASP A 70 25.66 1.39 1.18
N LYS A 71 26.31 0.42 1.81
CA LYS A 71 25.87 -0.18 3.08
C LYS A 71 25.60 0.87 4.16
N ASN A 72 26.38 1.95 4.19
CA ASN A 72 26.18 3.06 5.12
C ASN A 72 24.91 3.88 4.85
N GLN A 73 24.31 3.73 3.68
CA GLN A 73 23.08 4.40 3.28
C GLN A 73 21.84 3.49 3.46
N ILE A 74 22.02 2.27 3.95
CA ILE A 74 20.92 1.34 4.22
C ILE A 74 20.71 1.24 5.73
N ILE A 75 19.49 1.52 6.14
CA ILE A 75 19.01 1.27 7.51
C ILE A 75 18.36 -0.11 7.52
N LYS A 76 18.74 -0.92 8.50
CA LYS A 76 18.08 -2.19 8.79
C LYS A 76 17.66 -2.19 10.24
N GLN A 77 16.36 -2.33 10.48
CA GLN A 77 15.80 -2.24 11.83
C GLN A 77 14.77 -3.33 12.07
N ASP A 78 14.63 -3.72 13.34
CA ASP A 78 13.52 -4.52 13.82
C ASP A 78 12.28 -3.60 13.89
N LYS A 79 11.19 -4.11 13.36
CA LYS A 79 9.94 -3.37 13.28
C LYS A 79 9.35 -3.13 14.68
N CYS A 80 9.16 -1.87 15.04
CA CYS A 80 8.40 -1.50 16.24
C CYS A 80 7.04 -0.91 15.82
N THR A 81 6.00 -1.72 15.91
CA THR A 81 4.62 -1.35 15.56
C THR A 81 3.73 -1.46 16.79
N LYS A 82 2.96 -0.42 17.05
CA LYS A 82 2.03 -0.37 18.19
C LYS A 82 0.61 -0.05 17.71
N ILE A 83 -0.33 -0.26 18.60
CA ILE A 83 -1.73 0.13 18.46
C ILE A 83 -2.03 1.04 19.64
N LEU A 84 -2.50 2.24 19.38
CA LEU A 84 -2.96 3.15 20.44
C LEU A 84 -4.45 2.88 20.67
N TYR A 85 -4.76 2.25 21.80
CA TYR A 85 -6.10 1.89 22.22
C TYR A 85 -6.36 2.37 23.64
N ASN A 86 -7.42 3.15 23.85
CA ASN A 86 -7.77 3.73 25.18
C ASN A 86 -6.55 4.40 25.87
N LYS A 87 -5.75 5.19 25.11
CA LYS A 87 -4.53 5.88 25.55
C LYS A 87 -3.34 4.98 25.90
N ASN A 88 -3.48 3.65 25.79
CA ASN A 88 -2.43 2.66 26.02
C ASN A 88 -1.83 2.18 24.70
N LEU A 89 -0.53 1.92 24.69
CA LEU A 89 0.14 1.28 23.55
C LEU A 89 0.10 -0.22 23.70
N ILE A 90 -0.56 -0.89 22.76
CA ILE A 90 -0.63 -2.35 22.66
C ILE A 90 0.29 -2.79 21.53
N ASP A 91 1.00 -3.91 21.71
CA ASP A 91 1.84 -4.49 20.68
C ASP A 91 1.00 -4.99 19.48
N TYR A 92 1.55 -4.89 18.30
CA TYR A 92 0.95 -5.45 17.09
C TYR A 92 1.43 -6.91 16.89
N PRO A 93 0.56 -7.83 16.46
CA PRO A 93 -0.86 -7.63 16.14
C PRO A 93 -1.76 -7.73 17.41
N PHE A 94 -2.87 -6.98 17.40
CA PHE A 94 -3.77 -6.81 18.54
C PHE A 94 -4.22 -8.13 19.16
N GLN A 95 -4.70 -9.06 18.33
CA GLN A 95 -5.22 -10.36 18.79
C GLN A 95 -4.17 -11.23 19.50
N MET A 96 -2.90 -11.02 19.23
CA MET A 96 -1.79 -11.71 19.91
C MET A 96 -1.45 -11.07 21.26
N ASN A 97 -1.82 -9.80 21.47
CA ASN A 97 -1.37 -8.99 22.58
C ASN A 97 -2.52 -8.47 23.45
N ILE A 98 -3.67 -9.15 23.43
CA ILE A 98 -4.85 -8.79 24.25
C ILE A 98 -4.56 -8.78 25.75
N HIS A 99 -3.54 -9.51 26.22
CA HIS A 99 -3.09 -9.51 27.62
C HIS A 99 -2.53 -8.16 28.10
N GLN A 100 -2.25 -7.24 27.19
CA GLN A 100 -1.81 -5.88 27.49
C GLN A 100 -2.97 -4.89 27.67
N LEU A 101 -4.22 -5.35 27.43
CA LEU A 101 -5.43 -4.55 27.62
C LEU A 101 -5.75 -4.37 29.11
N GLU A 102 -6.60 -3.40 29.42
CA GLU A 102 -7.23 -3.30 30.73
C GLU A 102 -7.95 -4.61 31.08
N LYS A 103 -7.97 -4.94 32.37
CA LYS A 103 -8.41 -6.26 32.87
C LYS A 103 -9.78 -6.68 32.30
N GLN A 104 -10.74 -5.77 32.23
CA GLN A 104 -12.10 -6.11 31.73
C GLN A 104 -12.07 -6.40 30.24
N ASP A 105 -11.46 -5.56 29.43
CA ASP A 105 -11.31 -5.72 27.99
C ASP A 105 -10.57 -7.04 27.65
N PHE A 106 -9.54 -7.37 28.44
CA PHE A 106 -8.83 -8.65 28.30
C PHE A 106 -9.72 -9.86 28.58
N ILE A 107 -10.50 -9.82 29.65
CA ILE A 107 -11.44 -10.91 30.02
C ILE A 107 -12.48 -11.07 28.92
N ASP A 108 -13.06 -9.97 28.42
CA ASP A 108 -14.06 -9.99 27.36
C ASP A 108 -13.49 -10.56 26.05
N CYS A 109 -12.26 -10.19 25.69
CA CYS A 109 -11.56 -10.75 24.54
C CYS A 109 -11.35 -12.27 24.67
N LEU A 110 -10.88 -12.73 25.84
CA LEU A 110 -10.70 -14.17 26.11
C LEU A 110 -12.02 -14.92 26.06
N TYR A 111 -13.04 -14.42 26.76
CA TYR A 111 -14.37 -15.04 26.79
C TYR A 111 -14.92 -15.24 25.39
N ASP A 112 -14.95 -14.17 24.59
CA ASP A 112 -15.47 -14.22 23.22
C ASP A 112 -14.62 -15.10 22.30
N LEU A 113 -13.29 -15.10 22.46
CA LEU A 113 -12.38 -15.95 21.69
C LEU A 113 -12.65 -17.43 21.90
N PHE A 114 -12.97 -17.84 23.16
CA PHE A 114 -13.24 -19.24 23.48
C PHE A 114 -14.70 -19.65 23.19
N ASN A 115 -15.64 -18.72 23.26
CA ASN A 115 -17.07 -18.96 23.05
C ASN A 115 -17.58 -18.53 21.67
N LYS A 116 -16.70 -18.14 20.75
CA LYS A 116 -17.07 -17.80 19.37
C LYS A 116 -17.63 -19.01 18.63
N GLU A 117 -18.55 -18.76 17.73
CA GLU A 117 -19.03 -19.76 16.78
C GLU A 117 -17.92 -20.09 15.76
N GLU A 118 -17.54 -21.35 15.67
CA GLU A 118 -16.58 -21.81 14.66
C GLU A 118 -17.34 -22.24 13.41
N LYS A 119 -16.92 -21.71 12.25
CA LYS A 119 -17.47 -22.04 10.94
C LYS A 119 -16.37 -22.65 10.07
N GLU A 120 -16.73 -23.55 9.17
CA GLU A 120 -15.82 -24.08 8.17
C GLU A 120 -15.47 -23.05 7.11
N ASP A 121 -16.43 -22.18 6.77
CA ASP A 121 -16.27 -21.12 5.79
C ASP A 121 -16.97 -19.81 6.21
N TYR A 122 -16.65 -18.71 5.57
CA TYR A 122 -17.12 -17.36 5.87
C TYR A 122 -17.62 -16.66 4.62
N ASP A 123 -18.70 -15.90 4.75
CA ASP A 123 -19.35 -15.22 3.63
C ASP A 123 -18.59 -13.98 3.16
N ASN A 124 -17.90 -13.32 4.07
CA ASN A 124 -17.21 -12.04 3.82
C ASN A 124 -16.15 -11.76 4.88
N PHE A 125 -15.41 -10.66 4.69
CA PHE A 125 -14.31 -10.30 5.59
C PHE A 125 -14.78 -10.04 7.03
N LEU A 126 -15.92 -9.37 7.24
CA LEU A 126 -16.43 -9.12 8.59
C LEU A 126 -16.85 -10.41 9.30
N ASP A 127 -17.51 -11.32 8.59
CA ASP A 127 -17.90 -12.63 9.11
C ASP A 127 -16.67 -13.45 9.51
N MET A 128 -15.63 -13.43 8.68
CA MET A 128 -14.34 -14.05 8.98
C MET A 128 -13.72 -13.47 10.25
N LEU A 129 -13.75 -12.16 10.46
CA LEU A 129 -13.20 -11.53 11.65
C LEU A 129 -13.92 -12.01 12.93
N TYR A 130 -15.25 -12.03 12.93
CA TYR A 130 -16.02 -12.53 14.06
C TYR A 130 -15.80 -14.02 14.31
N GLY A 131 -15.81 -14.83 13.27
CA GLY A 131 -15.62 -16.28 13.39
C GLY A 131 -14.23 -16.69 13.82
N LYS A 132 -13.18 -15.95 13.41
CA LYS A 132 -11.78 -16.25 13.79
C LYS A 132 -11.41 -15.70 15.16
N PHE A 133 -11.88 -14.51 15.54
CA PHE A 133 -11.34 -13.77 16.71
C PHE A 133 -12.40 -13.46 17.78
N GLY A 134 -13.66 -13.76 17.54
CA GLY A 134 -14.75 -13.44 18.47
C GLY A 134 -15.17 -11.96 18.40
N LYS A 135 -16.17 -11.62 19.22
CA LYS A 135 -16.82 -10.31 19.19
C LYS A 135 -15.90 -9.19 19.68
N SER A 136 -15.30 -9.34 20.85
CA SER A 136 -14.57 -8.25 21.52
C SER A 136 -13.33 -7.86 20.76
N ILE A 137 -12.45 -8.80 20.36
CA ILE A 137 -11.26 -8.48 19.53
C ILE A 137 -11.67 -7.79 18.23
N THR A 138 -12.75 -8.30 17.60
CA THR A 138 -13.23 -7.72 16.35
C THR A 138 -13.76 -6.31 16.54
N GLN A 139 -14.55 -6.03 17.57
CA GLN A 139 -15.14 -4.72 17.80
C GLN A 139 -14.16 -3.69 18.34
N MET A 140 -13.21 -4.10 19.17
CA MET A 140 -12.21 -3.19 19.76
C MET A 140 -11.19 -2.73 18.74
N PHE A 141 -10.75 -3.61 17.82
CA PHE A 141 -9.68 -3.26 16.90
C PHE A 141 -9.96 -3.62 15.45
N LEU A 142 -10.23 -4.91 15.13
CA LEU A 142 -10.16 -5.37 13.73
C LEU A 142 -11.19 -4.70 12.85
N LYS A 143 -12.43 -4.57 13.30
CA LYS A 143 -13.50 -3.91 12.55
C LYS A 143 -13.25 -2.40 12.39
N PRO A 144 -13.14 -1.59 13.47
CA PRO A 144 -13.01 -0.14 13.32
C PRO A 144 -11.74 0.27 12.57
N TYR A 145 -10.63 -0.44 12.76
CA TYR A 145 -9.39 -0.20 12.02
C TYR A 145 -9.56 -0.47 10.54
N ASN A 146 -10.09 -1.63 10.15
CA ASN A 146 -10.25 -2.00 8.75
C ASN A 146 -11.33 -1.18 8.05
N GLU A 147 -12.40 -0.76 8.74
CA GLU A 147 -13.39 0.19 8.19
C GLU A 147 -12.74 1.55 7.84
N LYS A 148 -11.81 2.04 8.66
CA LYS A 148 -11.03 3.26 8.36
C LYS A 148 -10.03 3.04 7.22
N LEU A 149 -9.34 1.88 7.23
CA LEU A 149 -8.35 1.52 6.22
C LEU A 149 -8.97 1.41 4.83
N TYR A 150 -10.06 0.65 4.70
CA TYR A 150 -10.71 0.39 3.41
C TYR A 150 -11.78 1.41 3.04
N ALA A 151 -12.26 2.19 4.01
CA ALA A 151 -13.35 3.18 3.84
C ALA A 151 -14.61 2.58 3.19
N ILE A 152 -14.96 1.34 3.57
CA ILE A 152 -16.13 0.59 3.08
C ILE A 152 -16.68 -0.33 4.18
N ASP A 153 -17.93 -0.75 4.04
CA ASP A 153 -18.48 -1.84 4.85
C ASP A 153 -17.74 -3.15 4.56
N LEU A 154 -17.13 -3.74 5.60
CA LEU A 154 -16.29 -4.94 5.48
C LEU A 154 -17.07 -6.18 5.00
N ARG A 155 -18.41 -6.17 5.03
CA ARG A 155 -19.25 -7.21 4.42
C ARG A 155 -19.17 -7.24 2.90
N LYS A 156 -18.68 -6.16 2.27
CA LYS A 156 -18.50 -6.06 0.82
C LYS A 156 -17.13 -6.56 0.34
N LEU A 157 -16.26 -6.95 1.27
CA LEU A 157 -14.94 -7.48 0.96
C LEU A 157 -14.96 -9.02 1.05
N ASP A 158 -14.17 -9.65 0.17
CA ASP A 158 -13.91 -11.09 0.25
C ASP A 158 -13.23 -11.45 1.58
N LYS A 159 -13.56 -12.63 2.11
CA LYS A 159 -12.94 -13.16 3.35
C LYS A 159 -11.41 -13.15 3.33
N ASN A 160 -10.80 -13.25 2.16
CA ASN A 160 -9.35 -13.24 1.94
C ASN A 160 -8.82 -11.89 1.42
N ALA A 161 -9.56 -10.79 1.54
CA ALA A 161 -9.23 -9.50 0.95
C ALA A 161 -7.81 -8.99 1.28
N MET A 162 -7.25 -9.33 2.44
CA MET A 162 -5.87 -9.02 2.82
C MET A 162 -4.87 -10.14 2.50
N GLY A 163 -5.35 -11.33 2.12
CA GLY A 163 -4.52 -12.49 1.82
C GLY A 163 -3.47 -12.76 2.92
N ARG A 164 -2.23 -13.00 2.52
CA ARG A 164 -1.11 -13.28 3.43
C ARG A 164 -0.67 -12.11 4.33
N PHE A 165 -1.18 -10.90 4.09
CA PHE A 165 -0.84 -9.71 4.87
C PHE A 165 -1.70 -9.58 6.14
N PHE A 166 -2.78 -10.37 6.24
CA PHE A 166 -3.55 -10.42 7.46
C PHE A 166 -2.81 -11.26 8.50
N PRO A 167 -2.61 -10.78 9.74
CA PRO A 167 -1.88 -11.49 10.78
C PRO A 167 -2.79 -12.53 11.45
N TYR A 168 -3.06 -13.63 10.76
CA TYR A 168 -3.83 -14.75 11.31
C TYR A 168 -3.14 -15.34 12.54
N ALA A 169 -3.93 -15.69 13.55
CA ALA A 169 -3.50 -16.40 14.73
C ALA A 169 -4.62 -17.32 15.23
N ASN A 170 -4.28 -18.53 15.63
CA ASN A 170 -5.22 -19.42 16.29
C ASN A 170 -5.19 -19.24 17.83
N LYS A 171 -6.14 -19.87 18.54
CA LYS A 171 -6.26 -19.77 20.02
C LYS A 171 -4.97 -20.14 20.73
N GLU A 172 -4.31 -21.21 20.31
CA GLU A 172 -3.08 -21.70 20.92
C GLU A 172 -1.91 -20.69 20.75
N GLN A 173 -1.77 -20.13 19.54
CA GLN A 173 -0.77 -19.09 19.27
C GLN A 173 -1.00 -17.85 20.13
N ILE A 174 -2.24 -17.41 20.27
CA ILE A 174 -2.61 -16.25 21.12
C ILE A 174 -2.23 -16.53 22.58
N ILE A 175 -2.60 -17.69 23.14
CA ILE A 175 -2.28 -18.06 24.53
C ILE A 175 -0.78 -18.24 24.75
N ASN A 176 -0.08 -18.85 23.81
CA ASN A 176 1.37 -19.03 23.95
C ASN A 176 2.13 -17.69 23.88
N ASN A 177 1.66 -16.72 23.11
CA ASN A 177 2.25 -15.38 23.09
C ASN A 177 2.12 -14.64 24.43
N MET A 178 1.08 -14.95 25.22
CA MET A 178 0.92 -14.37 26.56
C MET A 178 1.95 -14.90 27.56
N LYS A 179 2.47 -16.12 27.36
CA LYS A 179 3.49 -16.73 28.23
C LYS A 179 4.88 -16.22 27.92
N GLU A 180 5.21 -16.08 26.64
CA GLU A 180 6.50 -15.62 26.17
C GLU A 180 6.26 -14.62 25.04
N SER A 181 6.47 -13.35 25.32
CA SER A 181 6.40 -12.28 24.32
C SER A 181 7.48 -12.47 23.26
N LYS A 182 7.25 -13.37 22.31
CA LYS A 182 8.09 -13.57 21.13
C LYS A 182 7.37 -12.91 19.96
N ASP A 183 7.77 -11.70 19.66
CA ASP A 183 7.34 -11.00 18.45
C ASP A 183 7.85 -11.73 17.19
N LYS A 184 7.11 -12.75 16.75
CA LYS A 184 7.39 -13.54 15.54
C LYS A 184 6.40 -13.23 14.42
N SER A 185 6.00 -11.97 14.30
CA SER A 185 5.14 -11.57 13.20
C SER A 185 5.89 -11.63 11.86
N TYR A 186 5.16 -11.90 10.79
CA TYR A 186 5.64 -11.78 9.40
C TYR A 186 6.27 -10.40 9.19
N ASN A 187 7.50 -10.36 8.66
CA ASN A 187 8.26 -9.13 8.44
C ASN A 187 8.66 -8.38 9.73
N ASN A 188 9.34 -9.06 10.65
CA ASN A 188 9.87 -8.44 11.87
C ASN A 188 10.97 -7.42 11.61
N THR A 189 11.66 -7.51 10.46
CA THR A 189 12.71 -6.57 10.05
C THR A 189 12.36 -5.91 8.73
N PHE A 190 12.82 -4.70 8.53
CA PHE A 190 12.74 -4.02 7.23
C PHE A 190 14.08 -3.35 6.90
N SER A 191 14.25 -3.07 5.59
CA SER A 191 15.36 -2.26 5.10
C SER A 191 14.83 -0.97 4.50
N TYR A 192 15.55 0.13 4.71
CA TYR A 192 15.14 1.44 4.22
C TYR A 192 16.37 2.26 3.82
N PRO A 193 16.40 2.86 2.62
CA PRO A 193 17.49 3.76 2.24
C PRO A 193 17.37 5.10 2.97
N LYS A 194 18.47 5.66 3.45
CA LYS A 194 18.48 6.99 4.11
C LYS A 194 17.94 8.11 3.22
N GLY A 195 17.99 7.94 1.90
CA GLY A 195 17.44 8.87 0.92
C GLY A 195 15.96 8.65 0.57
N GLY A 196 15.25 7.74 1.26
CA GLY A 196 13.86 7.39 0.98
C GLY A 196 13.69 6.23 0.01
N ALA A 197 12.46 5.78 -0.20
CA ALA A 197 12.14 4.64 -1.07
C ALA A 197 12.55 4.86 -2.54
N GLU A 198 12.55 6.12 -3.00
CA GLU A 198 12.94 6.53 -4.35
C GLU A 198 14.37 6.10 -4.73
N VAL A 199 15.26 5.92 -3.74
CA VAL A 199 16.65 5.47 -4.02
C VAL A 199 16.63 4.15 -4.79
N PHE A 200 15.77 3.21 -4.43
CA PHE A 200 15.67 1.93 -5.13
C PHE A 200 14.98 2.07 -6.50
N ILE A 201 13.99 2.96 -6.61
CA ILE A 201 13.36 3.29 -7.89
C ILE A 201 14.40 3.84 -8.87
N ASN A 202 15.27 4.74 -8.41
CA ASN A 202 16.33 5.33 -9.21
C ASN A 202 17.36 4.29 -9.68
N ILE A 203 17.64 3.25 -8.89
CA ILE A 203 18.47 2.13 -9.34
C ILE A 203 17.84 1.43 -10.54
N LEU A 204 16.57 1.05 -10.45
CA LEU A 204 15.84 0.42 -11.57
C LEU A 204 15.80 1.32 -12.80
N TYR A 205 15.58 2.61 -12.61
CA TYR A 205 15.53 3.58 -13.70
C TYR A 205 16.89 3.85 -14.34
N ASN A 206 17.97 3.90 -13.54
CA ASN A 206 19.32 4.18 -14.06
C ASN A 206 19.91 3.03 -14.87
N ASN A 207 19.40 1.81 -14.70
CA ASN A 207 19.79 0.68 -15.53
C ASN A 207 19.16 0.72 -16.94
N LEU A 208 18.20 1.62 -17.18
CA LEU A 208 17.43 1.71 -18.43
C LEU A 208 18.02 2.77 -19.38
N ASP A 209 17.80 2.58 -20.68
CA ASP A 209 17.98 3.64 -21.66
C ASP A 209 16.92 4.72 -21.47
N LYS A 210 17.32 5.89 -20.99
CA LYS A 210 16.41 7.01 -20.69
C LYS A 210 15.68 7.55 -21.91
N ASN A 211 16.22 7.34 -23.13
CA ASN A 211 15.54 7.71 -24.38
C ASN A 211 14.31 6.82 -24.66
N LYS A 212 14.24 5.65 -24.01
CA LYS A 212 13.10 4.72 -24.06
C LYS A 212 12.08 4.96 -22.95
N VAL A 213 12.18 6.08 -22.21
CA VAL A 213 11.24 6.47 -21.16
C VAL A 213 10.68 7.86 -21.46
N LYS A 214 9.42 7.92 -21.91
CA LYS A 214 8.72 9.16 -22.24
C LYS A 214 7.88 9.64 -21.05
N LEU A 215 8.42 10.60 -20.30
CA LEU A 215 7.70 11.29 -19.23
C LEU A 215 6.70 12.32 -19.76
N GLY A 216 5.72 12.73 -18.95
CA GLY A 216 4.66 13.65 -19.35
C GLY A 216 3.84 13.12 -20.55
N THR A 217 3.81 11.79 -20.72
CA THR A 217 3.19 11.12 -21.88
C THR A 217 2.09 10.18 -21.39
N LYS A 218 0.85 10.54 -21.67
CA LYS A 218 -0.35 9.85 -21.23
C LYS A 218 -1.00 9.10 -22.38
N LEU A 219 -1.41 7.86 -22.12
CA LEU A 219 -2.30 7.10 -22.99
C LEU A 219 -3.66 7.81 -23.12
N THR A 220 -4.17 7.96 -24.33
CA THR A 220 -5.49 8.54 -24.62
C THR A 220 -6.41 7.61 -25.38
N GLN A 221 -5.85 6.71 -26.20
CA GLN A 221 -6.63 5.75 -26.99
C GLN A 221 -5.85 4.46 -27.22
N ILE A 222 -6.56 3.33 -27.27
CA ILE A 222 -6.03 2.02 -27.66
C ILE A 222 -6.81 1.50 -28.88
N ASN A 223 -6.10 1.00 -29.87
CA ASN A 223 -6.66 0.14 -30.91
C ASN A 223 -6.05 -1.26 -30.77
N GLU A 224 -6.81 -2.16 -30.16
CA GLU A 224 -6.34 -3.51 -29.88
C GLU A 224 -6.23 -4.42 -31.11
N LYS A 225 -7.05 -4.14 -32.17
CA LYS A 225 -7.03 -4.91 -33.43
C LYS A 225 -5.80 -4.59 -34.26
N GLU A 226 -5.47 -3.32 -34.38
CA GLU A 226 -4.30 -2.84 -35.14
C GLU A 226 -3.04 -2.74 -34.25
N LYS A 227 -3.17 -3.02 -32.95
CA LYS A 227 -2.09 -3.00 -31.95
C LYS A 227 -1.32 -1.67 -31.92
N PHE A 228 -2.02 -0.57 -31.71
CA PHE A 228 -1.41 0.74 -31.46
C PHE A 228 -2.12 1.50 -30.36
N ILE A 229 -1.40 2.47 -29.81
CA ILE A 229 -1.99 3.50 -28.93
C ILE A 229 -1.83 4.87 -29.54
N ILE A 230 -2.61 5.84 -29.02
CA ILE A 230 -2.41 7.28 -29.22
C ILE A 230 -2.10 7.90 -27.86
N THR A 231 -1.11 8.81 -27.84
CA THR A 231 -0.73 9.57 -26.64
C THR A 231 -1.41 10.94 -26.62
N ASN A 232 -1.39 11.62 -25.46
CA ASN A 232 -1.82 13.02 -25.32
C ASN A 232 -1.02 14.02 -26.19
N LYS A 233 0.11 13.60 -26.76
CA LYS A 233 0.93 14.37 -27.70
C LYS A 233 0.61 14.06 -29.14
N GLY A 234 -0.43 13.23 -29.42
CA GLY A 234 -0.83 12.81 -30.76
C GLY A 234 0.08 11.74 -31.38
N GLU A 235 1.03 11.19 -30.63
CA GLU A 235 1.92 10.16 -31.14
C GLU A 235 1.19 8.83 -31.28
N LYS A 236 1.31 8.18 -32.46
CA LYS A 236 0.84 6.81 -32.72
C LYS A 236 2.00 5.84 -32.51
N ILE A 237 1.84 4.91 -31.55
CA ILE A 237 2.84 3.92 -31.16
C ILE A 237 2.27 2.52 -31.34
N TYR A 238 2.88 1.74 -32.24
CA TYR A 238 2.55 0.33 -32.47
C TYR A 238 3.33 -0.56 -31.51
N PHE A 239 2.73 -1.67 -31.10
CA PHE A 239 3.34 -2.63 -30.20
C PHE A 239 3.05 -4.08 -30.61
N ASP A 240 3.91 -5.00 -30.24
CA ASP A 240 3.59 -6.42 -30.28
C ASP A 240 2.92 -6.84 -28.96
N TYR A 241 3.42 -6.33 -27.82
CA TYR A 241 2.87 -6.52 -26.48
C TYR A 241 2.67 -5.19 -25.75
N LEU A 242 1.52 -5.05 -25.10
CA LEU A 242 1.20 -3.90 -24.22
C LEU A 242 1.19 -4.34 -22.79
N ILE A 243 2.01 -3.73 -21.95
CA ILE A 243 2.14 -4.03 -20.52
C ILE A 243 1.57 -2.87 -19.72
N ASN A 244 0.36 -3.04 -19.20
CA ASN A 244 -0.26 -2.03 -18.34
C ASN A 244 0.17 -2.23 -16.89
N THR A 245 0.73 -1.20 -16.27
CA THR A 245 1.00 -1.14 -14.83
C THR A 245 0.24 -0.01 -14.14
N SER A 246 -0.57 0.72 -14.92
CA SER A 246 -1.45 1.77 -14.42
C SER A 246 -2.73 1.19 -13.80
N PRO A 247 -3.51 1.98 -13.03
CA PRO A 247 -4.73 1.48 -12.41
C PRO A 247 -5.73 0.89 -13.40
N LEU A 248 -6.15 -0.36 -13.15
CA LEU A 248 -7.03 -1.14 -14.03
C LEU A 248 -8.33 -0.41 -14.34
N ASN A 249 -8.97 0.19 -13.32
CA ASN A 249 -10.22 0.94 -13.50
C ASN A 249 -10.10 2.10 -14.51
N ARG A 250 -8.91 2.70 -14.63
CA ARG A 250 -8.62 3.75 -15.63
C ARG A 250 -8.27 3.14 -16.98
N PHE A 251 -7.48 2.06 -16.95
CA PHE A 251 -7.05 1.36 -18.17
C PHE A 251 -8.22 0.74 -18.94
N LEU A 252 -9.16 0.11 -18.23
CA LEU A 252 -10.37 -0.44 -18.86
C LEU A 252 -11.25 0.62 -19.55
N GLY A 253 -11.10 1.89 -19.17
CA GLY A 253 -11.81 3.00 -19.81
C GLY A 253 -11.44 3.27 -21.27
N PHE A 254 -10.36 2.67 -21.78
CA PHE A 254 -9.93 2.80 -23.18
C PHE A 254 -10.52 1.73 -24.10
N PHE A 255 -11.33 0.80 -23.60
CA PHE A 255 -11.95 -0.29 -24.35
C PHE A 255 -13.46 -0.06 -24.50
N GLU A 256 -14.00 -0.47 -25.65
CA GLU A 256 -15.42 -0.22 -25.99
C GLU A 256 -16.33 -1.42 -25.71
N GLU A 257 -15.76 -2.60 -25.48
CA GLU A 257 -16.52 -3.82 -25.20
C GLU A 257 -17.41 -3.69 -23.97
N LYS A 258 -18.68 -4.08 -24.12
CA LYS A 258 -19.70 -3.95 -23.08
C LYS A 258 -19.26 -4.60 -21.75
N GLN A 259 -18.73 -5.82 -21.79
CA GLN A 259 -18.27 -6.55 -20.60
C GLN A 259 -17.11 -5.85 -19.84
N ILE A 260 -16.24 -5.15 -20.58
CA ILE A 260 -15.13 -4.38 -20.00
C ILE A 260 -15.66 -3.12 -19.33
N LYS A 261 -16.62 -2.44 -19.95
CA LYS A 261 -17.28 -1.26 -19.36
C LYS A 261 -18.04 -1.62 -18.08
N GLU A 262 -18.79 -2.71 -18.09
CA GLU A 262 -19.50 -3.23 -16.91
C GLU A 262 -18.51 -3.53 -15.78
N LEU A 263 -17.44 -4.26 -16.06
CA LEU A 263 -16.39 -4.55 -15.07
C LEU A 263 -15.79 -3.26 -14.50
N LYS A 264 -15.45 -2.29 -15.34
CA LYS A 264 -14.88 -1.01 -14.89
C LYS A 264 -15.75 -0.32 -13.84
N GLU A 265 -17.07 -0.31 -14.00
CA GLU A 265 -18.00 0.32 -13.05
C GLU A 265 -18.12 -0.46 -11.74
N GLU A 266 -17.94 -1.79 -11.78
CA GLU A 266 -17.95 -2.65 -10.60
C GLU A 266 -16.67 -2.54 -9.76
N LEU A 267 -15.54 -2.10 -10.34
CA LEU A 267 -14.28 -1.97 -9.62
C LEU A 267 -14.41 -0.93 -8.50
N SER A 268 -14.18 -1.41 -7.29
CA SER A 268 -14.28 -0.61 -6.06
C SER A 268 -12.90 -0.46 -5.39
N TYR A 269 -12.68 0.69 -4.80
CA TYR A 269 -11.43 1.04 -4.13
C TYR A 269 -11.66 2.23 -3.19
N ASN A 270 -10.67 2.54 -2.37
CA ASN A 270 -10.68 3.75 -1.58
C ASN A 270 -9.63 4.75 -2.07
N LYS A 271 -9.76 5.99 -1.62
CA LYS A 271 -8.70 7.00 -1.63
C LYS A 271 -8.02 7.04 -0.28
N VAL A 272 -6.73 7.35 -0.25
CA VAL A 272 -6.01 7.66 0.99
C VAL A 272 -5.39 9.04 0.87
N LEU A 273 -5.77 9.93 1.76
CA LEU A 273 -5.06 11.17 1.98
C LEU A 273 -3.89 10.89 2.92
N VAL A 274 -2.70 11.21 2.49
CA VAL A 274 -1.48 11.14 3.28
C VAL A 274 -1.04 12.56 3.60
N PHE A 275 -0.90 12.88 4.87
CA PHE A 275 -0.14 14.05 5.31
C PHE A 275 1.27 13.60 5.69
N ASN A 276 2.28 14.28 5.17
CA ASN A 276 3.62 14.28 5.72
C ASN A 276 3.81 15.57 6.50
N LEU A 277 4.17 15.46 7.79
CA LEU A 277 4.29 16.59 8.72
C LEU A 277 5.68 16.62 9.32
N GLY A 278 6.29 17.78 9.37
CA GLY A 278 7.58 18.03 10.00
C GLY A 278 7.48 19.10 11.09
N PHE A 279 7.97 18.78 12.28
CA PHE A 279 7.95 19.68 13.44
C PHE A 279 9.36 20.02 13.91
N ASP A 280 9.52 21.09 14.67
CA ASP A 280 10.79 21.62 15.17
C ASP A 280 11.40 20.82 16.33
N SER A 281 10.68 19.88 16.92
CA SER A 281 11.10 19.08 18.06
C SER A 281 10.61 17.62 17.95
N LYS A 282 11.20 16.71 18.76
CA LYS A 282 10.81 15.28 18.77
C LYS A 282 9.48 15.02 19.45
N SER A 283 8.80 13.98 19.03
CA SER A 283 7.69 13.38 19.79
C SER A 283 8.19 12.59 20.99
N LYS A 284 7.28 12.31 21.96
CA LYS A 284 7.52 11.34 23.04
C LYS A 284 7.66 9.90 22.54
N TYR A 285 7.17 9.59 21.36
CA TYR A 285 7.28 8.29 20.70
C TYR A 285 8.62 8.20 19.97
N THR A 286 9.64 7.64 20.62
CA THR A 286 11.02 7.65 20.11
C THR A 286 11.49 6.30 19.57
N LYS A 287 10.65 5.26 19.65
CA LYS A 287 10.97 3.89 19.21
C LYS A 287 10.01 3.35 18.17
N GLU A 288 8.78 3.86 18.15
CA GLU A 288 7.72 3.39 17.29
C GLU A 288 7.99 3.80 15.85
N HIS A 289 7.96 2.84 14.92
CA HIS A 289 8.03 3.13 13.49
C HIS A 289 6.68 3.52 12.94
N TRP A 290 5.59 2.90 13.45
CA TRP A 290 4.21 3.32 13.20
C TRP A 290 3.25 2.85 14.28
N ILE A 291 2.15 3.59 14.39
CA ILE A 291 1.09 3.34 15.34
C ILE A 291 -0.23 3.26 14.58
N TYR A 292 -1.02 2.22 14.85
CA TYR A 292 -2.38 2.06 14.36
C TYR A 292 -3.40 2.66 15.31
N ILE A 293 -4.43 3.34 14.76
CA ILE A 293 -5.45 4.07 15.51
C ILE A 293 -6.84 3.53 15.11
N PRO A 294 -7.43 2.61 15.90
CA PRO A 294 -8.75 2.07 15.60
C PRO A 294 -9.89 3.02 15.92
N GLU A 295 -9.76 3.87 16.92
CA GLU A 295 -10.84 4.73 17.42
C GLU A 295 -11.40 5.64 16.33
N LYS A 296 -12.73 5.55 16.10
CA LYS A 296 -13.43 6.28 15.01
C LYS A 296 -13.46 7.79 15.19
N LYS A 297 -13.31 8.29 16.41
CA LYS A 297 -13.28 9.74 16.68
C LYS A 297 -12.08 10.44 16.07
N TYR A 298 -10.98 9.73 15.82
CA TYR A 298 -9.80 10.25 15.13
C TYR A 298 -9.92 9.98 13.64
N ASN A 299 -9.62 10.96 12.80
CA ASN A 299 -9.82 10.84 11.34
C ASN A 299 -8.83 9.90 10.65
N TYR A 300 -7.65 9.64 11.20
CA TYR A 300 -6.62 8.78 10.65
C TYR A 300 -6.63 7.36 11.25
N TYR A 301 -6.10 6.40 10.49
CA TYR A 301 -5.97 5.01 10.93
C TYR A 301 -4.51 4.58 11.22
N ARG A 302 -3.53 5.31 10.66
CA ARG A 302 -2.09 5.02 10.84
C ARG A 302 -1.28 6.31 10.90
N ILE A 303 -0.28 6.29 11.78
CA ILE A 303 0.77 7.29 11.90
C ILE A 303 2.09 6.56 11.77
N GLY A 304 3.03 7.07 10.98
CA GLY A 304 4.39 6.56 10.89
C GLY A 304 5.41 7.64 11.21
N PHE A 305 6.57 7.24 11.73
CA PHE A 305 7.62 8.12 12.23
C PHE A 305 8.90 7.93 11.42
N TYR A 306 9.15 8.81 10.46
CA TYR A 306 10.39 8.78 9.68
C TYR A 306 11.61 9.15 10.51
N ASP A 307 11.47 10.07 11.47
CA ASP A 307 12.54 10.48 12.38
C ASP A 307 13.09 9.31 13.20
N ASN A 308 12.24 8.39 13.66
CA ASN A 308 12.68 7.18 14.36
C ASN A 308 13.42 6.21 13.44
N ILE A 309 13.02 6.13 12.17
CA ILE A 309 13.67 5.29 11.16
C ILE A 309 15.01 5.89 10.73
N LEU A 310 15.02 7.19 10.47
CA LEU A 310 16.19 7.91 9.96
C LEU A 310 17.12 8.43 11.08
N ASN A 311 16.72 8.24 12.35
CA ASN A 311 17.40 8.76 13.52
C ASN A 311 17.64 10.28 13.47
N GLN A 312 16.57 11.03 13.20
CA GLN A 312 16.56 12.49 13.11
C GLN A 312 16.13 13.12 14.44
N ASP A 313 16.54 14.38 14.69
CA ASP A 313 16.24 15.10 15.92
C ASP A 313 14.92 15.86 15.92
N LYS A 314 14.27 15.98 14.77
CA LYS A 314 12.99 16.63 14.57
C LYS A 314 11.93 15.59 14.19
N LEU A 315 10.73 15.75 14.73
CA LEU A 315 9.59 14.87 14.38
C LEU A 315 9.28 14.98 12.89
N SER A 316 9.33 13.84 12.24
CA SER A 316 8.99 13.68 10.83
C SER A 316 8.04 12.49 10.69
N MET A 317 6.78 12.73 10.29
CA MET A 317 5.76 11.70 10.29
C MET A 317 4.92 11.69 9.03
N TYR A 318 4.34 10.52 8.72
CA TYR A 318 3.24 10.41 7.77
C TYR A 318 1.96 9.97 8.49
N ILE A 319 0.83 10.45 8.00
CA ILE A 319 -0.49 10.18 8.56
C ILE A 319 -1.42 9.76 7.44
N GLU A 320 -2.15 8.67 7.61
CA GLU A 320 -3.02 8.12 6.58
C GLU A 320 -4.49 8.16 6.98
N ILE A 321 -5.30 8.69 6.08
CA ILE A 321 -6.75 8.85 6.24
C ILE A 321 -7.45 8.22 5.05
N GLY A 322 -8.30 7.21 5.31
CA GLY A 322 -9.08 6.53 4.28
C GLY A 322 -10.37 7.26 3.93
N PHE A 323 -10.69 7.33 2.64
CA PHE A 323 -11.92 7.92 2.10
C PHE A 323 -12.55 7.02 1.05
N ASP A 324 -13.88 7.03 0.96
CA ASP A 324 -14.60 6.42 -0.15
C ASP A 324 -14.14 6.97 -1.51
N LYS A 325 -14.21 6.13 -2.57
CA LYS A 325 -13.78 6.52 -3.93
C LYS A 325 -14.44 7.78 -4.46
N ASN A 326 -15.67 8.09 -4.03
CA ASN A 326 -16.45 9.23 -4.48
C ASN A 326 -16.30 10.45 -3.56
N ALA A 327 -15.59 10.34 -2.43
CA ALA A 327 -15.45 11.43 -1.48
C ALA A 327 -14.75 12.64 -2.11
N GLN A 328 -15.30 13.82 -1.85
CA GLN A 328 -14.62 15.09 -2.05
C GLN A 328 -13.84 15.40 -0.78
N ILE A 329 -12.53 15.55 -0.90
CA ILE A 329 -11.62 15.67 0.24
C ILE A 329 -11.25 17.14 0.41
N ASP A 330 -11.75 17.75 1.48
CA ASP A 330 -11.30 19.07 1.93
C ASP A 330 -9.99 18.89 2.71
N VAL A 331 -8.87 19.05 2.02
CA VAL A 331 -7.53 18.81 2.55
C VAL A 331 -7.20 19.71 3.72
N GLU A 332 -7.61 20.99 3.67
CA GLU A 332 -7.32 21.96 4.72
C GLU A 332 -8.07 21.63 6.00
N ASN A 333 -9.36 21.34 5.91
CA ASN A 333 -10.15 20.90 7.06
C ASN A 333 -9.62 19.59 7.65
N GLN A 334 -9.20 18.65 6.81
CA GLN A 334 -8.58 17.39 7.27
C GLN A 334 -7.25 17.65 8.00
N LEU A 335 -6.44 18.61 7.55
CA LEU A 335 -5.20 18.98 8.23
C LEU A 335 -5.48 19.53 9.62
N GLN A 336 -6.40 20.48 9.74
CA GLN A 336 -6.77 21.07 11.04
C GLN A 336 -7.31 20.00 12.01
N GLN A 337 -8.19 19.13 11.54
CA GLN A 337 -8.71 18.03 12.33
C GLN A 337 -7.58 17.06 12.76
N THR A 338 -6.66 16.76 11.87
CA THR A 338 -5.51 15.90 12.16
C THR A 338 -4.62 16.49 13.23
N LEU A 339 -4.27 17.78 13.13
CA LEU A 339 -3.44 18.46 14.15
C LEU A 339 -4.13 18.49 15.52
N ASN A 340 -5.44 18.75 15.56
CA ASN A 340 -6.21 18.70 16.81
C ASN A 340 -6.23 17.30 17.41
N ASN A 341 -6.44 16.27 16.60
CA ASN A 341 -6.42 14.88 17.04
C ASN A 341 -5.05 14.45 17.56
N LEU A 342 -3.95 14.86 16.92
CA LEU A 342 -2.59 14.61 17.37
C LEU A 342 -2.30 15.23 18.74
N LYS A 343 -2.80 16.45 18.99
CA LYS A 343 -2.74 17.12 20.30
C LYS A 343 -3.55 16.39 21.37
N GLU A 344 -4.81 16.03 21.07
CA GLU A 344 -5.66 15.26 21.99
C GLU A 344 -5.01 13.94 22.41
N GLN A 345 -4.35 13.24 21.47
CA GLN A 345 -3.61 12.00 21.72
C GLN A 345 -2.23 12.26 22.33
N LYS A 346 -1.83 13.51 22.53
CA LYS A 346 -0.51 13.89 23.06
C LYS A 346 0.65 13.31 22.22
N ILE A 347 0.46 13.19 20.92
CA ILE A 347 1.52 12.82 19.96
C ILE A 347 2.38 14.04 19.68
N ILE A 348 1.73 15.20 19.55
CA ILE A 348 2.34 16.51 19.55
C ILE A 348 1.82 17.31 20.77
N ASP A 349 2.52 18.34 21.18
CA ASP A 349 2.09 19.29 22.22
C ASP A 349 2.01 20.72 21.66
N ASP A 350 1.55 21.66 22.49
CA ASP A 350 1.32 23.04 22.07
C ASP A 350 2.62 23.85 21.83
N ASN A 351 3.76 23.36 22.30
CA ASN A 351 5.05 24.01 22.12
C ASN A 351 5.71 23.58 20.77
N MET A 352 5.26 22.45 20.21
CA MET A 352 5.78 21.96 18.93
C MET A 352 5.24 22.78 17.76
N LYS A 353 6.15 23.34 16.96
CA LYS A 353 5.80 24.13 15.77
C LYS A 353 5.87 23.26 14.53
N LEU A 354 4.79 23.25 13.74
CA LEU A 354 4.79 22.68 12.40
C LEU A 354 5.69 23.54 11.50
N GLU A 355 6.83 22.99 11.07
CA GLU A 355 7.77 23.70 10.19
C GLU A 355 7.42 23.55 8.72
N ASP A 356 6.94 22.35 8.34
CA ASP A 356 6.57 22.06 6.97
C ASP A 356 5.57 20.91 6.90
N TYR A 357 4.77 20.87 5.84
CA TYR A 357 3.88 19.76 5.55
C TYR A 357 3.61 19.62 4.06
N MET A 358 3.19 18.44 3.67
CA MET A 358 2.62 18.20 2.35
C MET A 358 1.47 17.19 2.44
N SER A 359 0.61 17.22 1.44
CA SER A 359 -0.49 16.28 1.29
C SER A 359 -0.45 15.56 -0.05
N ILE A 360 -0.84 14.29 -0.06
CA ILE A 360 -0.92 13.47 -1.25
C ILE A 360 -2.23 12.69 -1.19
N ILE A 361 -3.01 12.73 -2.27
CA ILE A 361 -4.18 11.86 -2.41
C ILE A 361 -3.81 10.70 -3.32
N MET A 362 -3.73 9.51 -2.74
CA MET A 362 -3.57 8.26 -3.48
C MET A 362 -4.95 7.81 -3.99
N ASP A 363 -5.10 7.74 -5.31
CA ASP A 363 -6.35 7.40 -6.00
C ASP A 363 -6.05 6.53 -7.24
N PRO A 364 -6.33 5.21 -7.22
CA PRO A 364 -6.74 4.40 -6.08
C PRO A 364 -5.64 4.15 -5.06
N ALA A 365 -5.99 3.84 -3.80
CA ALA A 365 -5.04 3.42 -2.77
C ALA A 365 -5.17 1.93 -2.42
N TYR A 366 -6.28 1.52 -1.81
CA TYR A 366 -6.59 0.11 -1.57
C TYR A 366 -7.73 -0.33 -2.49
N VAL A 367 -7.47 -1.34 -3.30
CA VAL A 367 -8.50 -1.98 -4.12
C VAL A 367 -9.36 -2.88 -3.23
N HIS A 368 -10.66 -2.90 -3.49
CA HIS A 368 -11.60 -3.77 -2.77
C HIS A 368 -11.72 -5.08 -3.52
N ILE A 369 -11.18 -6.13 -2.94
CA ILE A 369 -11.27 -7.49 -3.48
C ILE A 369 -12.63 -8.07 -3.10
N ASN A 370 -13.37 -8.52 -4.11
CA ASN A 370 -14.67 -9.18 -3.99
C ASN A 370 -14.68 -10.38 -4.94
N GLU A 371 -15.15 -11.54 -4.49
CA GLU A 371 -15.11 -12.80 -5.25
C GLU A 371 -15.73 -12.69 -6.64
N ASN A 372 -16.91 -12.05 -6.74
CA ASN A 372 -17.59 -11.86 -8.02
C ASN A 372 -16.79 -10.98 -8.98
N THR A 373 -16.17 -9.92 -8.47
CA THR A 373 -15.36 -9.00 -9.27
C THR A 373 -14.05 -9.66 -9.68
N ASP A 374 -13.44 -10.45 -8.81
CA ASP A 374 -12.17 -11.13 -9.07
C ASP A 374 -12.29 -12.13 -10.22
N SER A 375 -13.34 -12.95 -10.24
CA SER A 375 -13.61 -13.88 -11.35
C SER A 375 -13.82 -13.17 -12.69
N LYS A 376 -14.51 -12.01 -12.71
CA LYS A 376 -14.69 -11.18 -13.91
C LYS A 376 -13.36 -10.56 -14.37
N ILE A 377 -12.53 -10.06 -13.42
CA ILE A 377 -11.19 -9.54 -13.73
C ILE A 377 -10.36 -10.63 -14.41
N HIS A 378 -10.31 -11.84 -13.85
CA HIS A 378 -9.57 -12.95 -14.42
C HIS A 378 -10.02 -13.30 -15.84
N LYS A 379 -11.34 -13.29 -16.09
CA LYS A 379 -11.89 -13.54 -17.43
C LYS A 379 -11.44 -12.47 -18.43
N VAL A 380 -11.64 -11.19 -18.08
CA VAL A 380 -11.25 -10.06 -18.95
C VAL A 380 -9.73 -10.06 -19.22
N MET A 381 -8.92 -10.26 -18.17
CA MET A 381 -7.47 -10.34 -18.33
C MET A 381 -7.04 -11.50 -19.23
N LYS A 382 -7.68 -12.65 -19.12
CA LYS A 382 -7.39 -13.80 -20.01
C LYS A 382 -7.67 -13.48 -21.47
N GLU A 383 -8.77 -12.80 -21.77
CA GLU A 383 -9.10 -12.35 -23.12
C GLU A 383 -8.11 -11.30 -23.65
N MET A 384 -7.72 -10.33 -22.81
CA MET A 384 -6.71 -9.33 -23.15
C MET A 384 -5.33 -9.95 -23.40
N ASN A 385 -4.93 -10.93 -22.59
CA ASN A 385 -3.66 -11.64 -22.76
C ASN A 385 -3.57 -12.36 -24.10
N GLN A 386 -4.68 -12.90 -24.63
CA GLN A 386 -4.72 -13.51 -25.97
C GLN A 386 -4.45 -12.49 -27.08
N LYS A 387 -4.74 -11.22 -26.83
CA LYS A 387 -4.45 -10.09 -27.74
C LYS A 387 -3.04 -9.51 -27.55
N GLY A 388 -2.24 -10.04 -26.60
CA GLY A 388 -0.92 -9.53 -26.23
C GLY A 388 -0.96 -8.30 -25.32
N ILE A 389 -2.06 -8.10 -24.59
CA ILE A 389 -2.24 -7.00 -23.64
C ILE A 389 -2.26 -7.59 -22.24
N TYR A 390 -1.27 -7.24 -21.41
CA TYR A 390 -1.10 -7.74 -20.06
C TYR A 390 -1.24 -6.61 -19.05
N SER A 391 -1.95 -6.86 -17.96
CA SER A 391 -2.11 -5.88 -16.88
C SER A 391 -1.57 -6.48 -15.58
N ILE A 392 -0.52 -5.87 -15.01
CA ILE A 392 0.27 -6.40 -13.91
C ILE A 392 0.57 -5.37 -12.83
N GLY A 393 1.05 -5.84 -11.69
CA GLY A 393 1.38 -5.03 -10.52
C GLY A 393 0.15 -4.66 -9.68
N ARG A 394 0.38 -4.02 -8.54
CA ARG A 394 -0.63 -3.76 -7.51
C ARG A 394 -1.94 -3.18 -8.08
N TYR A 395 -1.83 -2.19 -8.93
CA TYR A 395 -2.99 -1.49 -9.48
C TYR A 395 -3.42 -2.02 -10.84
N GLY A 396 -2.48 -2.52 -11.65
CA GLY A 396 -2.77 -3.14 -12.94
C GLY A 396 -3.46 -4.48 -12.80
N ALA A 397 -2.99 -5.34 -11.89
CA ALA A 397 -3.63 -6.61 -11.59
C ALA A 397 -4.82 -6.49 -10.61
N TRP A 398 -5.10 -5.28 -10.10
CA TRP A 398 -6.17 -5.01 -9.14
C TRP A 398 -6.12 -5.88 -7.90
N THR A 399 -4.93 -5.96 -7.26
CA THR A 399 -4.67 -6.85 -6.14
C THR A 399 -3.98 -6.13 -4.98
N TYR A 400 -3.99 -6.75 -3.81
CA TYR A 400 -3.24 -6.31 -2.65
C TYR A 400 -1.90 -7.06 -2.59
N CYS A 401 -0.80 -6.37 -2.89
CA CYS A 401 0.53 -6.96 -2.94
C CYS A 401 1.63 -5.98 -2.49
N SER A 402 2.81 -6.49 -2.17
CA SER A 402 3.99 -5.70 -1.82
C SER A 402 4.73 -5.18 -3.05
N MET A 403 5.70 -4.28 -2.82
CA MET A 403 6.63 -3.84 -3.87
C MET A 403 7.38 -5.02 -4.50
N GLU A 404 7.87 -5.95 -3.68
CA GLU A 404 8.56 -7.14 -4.18
C GLU A 404 7.65 -8.05 -5.01
N ASP A 405 6.38 -8.24 -4.61
CA ASP A 405 5.42 -9.02 -5.41
C ASP A 405 5.26 -8.43 -6.81
N CYS A 406 5.17 -7.10 -6.91
CA CYS A 406 5.12 -6.40 -8.20
C CYS A 406 6.36 -6.69 -9.06
N MET A 407 7.54 -6.73 -8.45
CA MET A 407 8.79 -7.02 -9.15
C MET A 407 8.85 -8.49 -9.61
N VAL A 408 8.44 -9.41 -8.75
CA VAL A 408 8.37 -10.85 -9.09
C VAL A 408 7.39 -11.10 -10.23
N GLU A 409 6.23 -10.47 -10.21
CA GLU A 409 5.23 -10.58 -11.27
C GLU A 409 5.76 -10.03 -12.61
N ALA A 410 6.39 -8.86 -12.58
CA ALA A 410 6.97 -8.22 -13.75
C ALA A 410 8.06 -9.11 -14.40
N LYS A 411 8.97 -9.64 -13.58
CA LYS A 411 10.02 -10.56 -14.06
C LYS A 411 9.42 -11.83 -14.66
N LYS A 412 8.50 -12.49 -13.96
CA LYS A 412 7.84 -13.71 -14.48
C LYS A 412 7.13 -13.49 -15.80
N LEU A 413 6.51 -12.31 -15.99
CA LEU A 413 5.88 -12.00 -17.27
C LEU A 413 6.93 -11.81 -18.37
N SER A 414 8.03 -11.09 -18.12
CA SER A 414 9.10 -10.88 -19.10
C SER A 414 9.77 -12.18 -19.58
N GLU A 415 9.84 -13.19 -18.70
CA GLU A 415 10.37 -14.51 -19.02
C GLU A 415 9.39 -15.37 -19.86
N LYS A 416 8.09 -15.01 -19.84
CA LYS A 416 7.03 -15.78 -20.51
C LYS A 416 6.73 -15.31 -21.93
N ILE A 417 6.97 -14.01 -22.29
CA ILE A 417 6.54 -13.40 -23.57
C ILE A 417 7.68 -12.84 -24.43
#